data_9265d5cbd554a06d1f42935c67342be8
#
_entry.id   9265d5cbd554a06d1f42935c67342be8
#
_cell.length_a   1.000
_cell.length_b   1.000
_cell.length_c   1.000
_cell.angle_alpha   90.00
_cell.angle_beta   90.00
_cell.angle_gamma   90.00
#
_symmetry.space_group_name_H-M   'P 1'
#
loop_
_entity.id
_entity.type
_entity.pdbx_description
1 polymer ?
#
loop_
_entity_poly.entity_id
_entity_poly.type
_entity_poly.pdbx_seq_one_letter_code
_entity_poly.pdbx_strand_id
1 'polypeptide(L)'
;MALPGTELYAQLLYEQPMLTKSLTSSTLFGFSDLLAQLSEQPRSDSTALVNREINARRVTRFMICGLGSGVCWHLWYGVAQGWTDALIPYGSLDPNGQALANTALGIVLEQFVMCPVYFSLYLLPVVSLQSGIPLSDIPNEIRKKLPDLLVQNAKVWTPANVVIYNVPIEWRCLASNTVDV
;
A
#
# COMPACT_ATOMS: atom_id res chain seq x y z
N MET A 1 -21.17 8.73 -18.70
CA MET A 1 -20.82 7.54 -19.50
C MET A 1 -19.67 6.86 -18.74
N ALA A 2 -19.93 5.72 -18.11
CA ALA A 2 -18.87 5.00 -17.39
C ALA A 2 -17.86 4.43 -18.40
N LEU A 3 -16.58 4.44 -18.03
CA LEU A 3 -15.54 3.86 -18.89
C LEU A 3 -15.76 2.33 -18.96
N PRO A 4 -15.62 1.70 -20.14
CA PRO A 4 -15.70 0.25 -20.25
C PRO A 4 -14.67 -0.40 -19.30
N GLY A 5 -15.13 -1.28 -18.43
CA GLY A 5 -14.28 -1.96 -17.42
C GLY A 5 -14.41 -1.42 -15.99
N THR A 6 -14.87 -0.19 -15.77
CA THR A 6 -15.11 0.30 -14.39
C THR A 6 -16.28 -0.43 -13.72
N GLU A 7 -17.31 -0.79 -14.49
CA GLU A 7 -18.45 -1.55 -13.98
C GLU A 7 -18.03 -2.97 -13.59
N LEU A 8 -17.24 -3.64 -14.42
CA LEU A 8 -16.71 -4.98 -14.11
C LEU A 8 -15.81 -4.94 -12.87
N TYR A 9 -14.93 -3.95 -12.77
CA TYR A 9 -14.06 -3.80 -11.61
C TYR A 9 -14.86 -3.53 -10.34
N ALA A 10 -15.88 -2.68 -10.38
CA ALA A 10 -16.78 -2.42 -9.26
C ALA A 10 -17.54 -3.69 -8.84
N GLN A 11 -18.01 -4.49 -9.81
CA GLN A 11 -18.65 -5.77 -9.55
C GLN A 11 -17.69 -6.74 -8.85
N LEU A 12 -16.45 -6.88 -9.34
CA LEU A 12 -15.43 -7.74 -8.74
C LEU A 12 -15.05 -7.27 -7.32
N LEU A 13 -14.98 -5.95 -7.07
CA LEU A 13 -14.77 -5.39 -5.73
C LEU A 13 -15.89 -5.75 -4.78
N TYR A 14 -17.12 -5.86 -5.27
CA TYR A 14 -18.28 -6.25 -4.45
C TYR A 14 -18.31 -7.76 -4.21
N GLU A 15 -18.14 -8.58 -5.25
CA GLU A 15 -18.26 -10.04 -5.17
C GLU A 15 -17.06 -10.70 -4.48
N GLN A 16 -15.84 -10.22 -4.76
CA GLN A 16 -14.59 -10.79 -4.27
C GLN A 16 -13.58 -9.71 -3.85
N PRO A 17 -13.90 -8.91 -2.82
CA PRO A 17 -13.14 -7.71 -2.48
C PRO A 17 -11.67 -7.98 -2.15
N MET A 18 -11.38 -9.03 -1.38
CA MET A 18 -10.02 -9.36 -0.97
C MET A 18 -9.16 -9.79 -2.17
N LEU A 19 -9.68 -10.66 -3.02
CA LEU A 19 -8.96 -11.15 -4.19
C LEU A 19 -8.70 -10.01 -5.18
N THR A 20 -9.73 -9.21 -5.47
CA THR A 20 -9.64 -8.08 -6.41
C THR A 20 -8.61 -7.07 -5.93
N LYS A 21 -8.65 -6.65 -4.66
CA LYS A 21 -7.69 -5.72 -4.07
C LYS A 21 -6.26 -6.27 -4.09
N SER A 22 -6.08 -7.57 -3.77
CA SER A 22 -4.76 -8.22 -3.76
C SER A 22 -4.16 -8.30 -5.16
N LEU A 23 -4.93 -8.69 -6.16
CA LEU A 23 -4.46 -8.74 -7.55
C LEU A 23 -4.15 -7.35 -8.09
N THR A 24 -4.97 -6.35 -7.77
CA THR A 24 -4.73 -4.95 -8.13
C THR A 24 -3.41 -4.45 -7.52
N SER A 25 -3.21 -4.65 -6.22
CA SER A 25 -1.95 -4.29 -5.54
C SER A 25 -0.76 -5.00 -6.15
N SER A 26 -0.86 -6.31 -6.41
CA SER A 26 0.19 -7.10 -7.06
C SER A 26 0.59 -6.50 -8.42
N THR A 27 -0.39 -6.17 -9.25
CA THR A 27 -0.16 -5.60 -10.58
C THR A 27 0.50 -4.22 -10.50
N LEU A 28 0.01 -3.36 -9.61
CA LEU A 28 0.54 -2.00 -9.45
C LEU A 28 1.95 -2.00 -8.85
N PHE A 29 2.26 -2.87 -7.89
CA PHE A 29 3.62 -3.05 -7.37
C PHE A 29 4.59 -3.53 -8.45
N GLY A 30 4.18 -4.49 -9.28
CA GLY A 30 4.98 -4.93 -10.42
C GLY A 30 5.22 -3.82 -11.44
N PHE A 31 4.19 -3.03 -11.72
CA PHE A 31 4.28 -1.89 -12.63
C PHE A 31 5.18 -0.77 -12.07
N SER A 32 5.06 -0.45 -10.79
CA SER A 32 5.92 0.50 -10.09
C SER A 32 7.40 0.11 -10.17
N ASP A 33 7.71 -1.18 -9.96
CA ASP A 33 9.08 -1.67 -10.11
C ASP A 33 9.60 -1.60 -11.55
N LEU A 34 8.73 -1.86 -12.54
CA LEU A 34 9.08 -1.66 -13.95
C LEU A 34 9.44 -0.22 -14.24
N LEU A 35 8.64 0.74 -13.78
CA LEU A 35 8.93 2.17 -13.93
C LEU A 35 10.23 2.56 -13.23
N ALA A 36 10.47 2.05 -12.02
CA ALA A 36 11.72 2.28 -11.30
C ALA A 36 12.92 1.75 -12.09
N GLN A 37 12.87 0.51 -12.59
CA GLN A 37 13.94 -0.05 -13.41
C GLN A 37 14.21 0.74 -14.69
N LEU A 38 13.16 1.29 -15.31
CA LEU A 38 13.31 2.15 -16.48
C LEU A 38 13.94 3.50 -16.15
N SER A 39 13.71 4.04 -14.95
CA SER A 39 14.26 5.31 -14.50
C SER A 39 15.69 5.20 -13.94
N GLU A 40 16.06 4.07 -13.34
CA GLU A 40 17.37 3.82 -12.74
C GLU A 40 18.49 3.65 -13.78
N GLN A 41 18.18 3.40 -15.05
CA GLN A 41 19.19 3.14 -16.08
C GLN A 41 19.87 4.44 -16.54
N PRO A 42 21.22 4.45 -16.64
CA PRO A 42 21.97 5.67 -16.99
C PRO A 42 21.59 6.14 -18.41
N ARG A 43 21.32 7.44 -18.51
CA ARG A 43 20.99 8.16 -19.77
C ARG A 43 22.17 8.29 -20.74
N SER A 44 23.28 7.60 -20.53
CA SER A 44 24.62 7.96 -21.04
C SER A 44 24.88 7.63 -22.51
N ASP A 45 24.03 6.82 -23.21
CA ASP A 45 24.25 6.56 -24.64
C ASP A 45 22.92 6.34 -25.37
N SER A 46 22.75 7.07 -26.48
CA SER A 46 21.57 6.96 -27.35
C SER A 46 21.41 5.58 -28.02
N THR A 47 22.43 4.74 -28.00
CA THR A 47 22.42 3.35 -28.45
C THR A 47 21.99 2.35 -27.36
N ALA A 48 21.98 2.77 -26.08
CA ALA A 48 21.58 1.92 -24.94
C ALA A 48 20.07 1.66 -24.84
N LEU A 49 19.25 2.34 -25.64
CA LEU A 49 17.78 2.12 -25.67
C LEU A 49 17.38 0.75 -26.20
N VAL A 50 18.26 0.05 -26.92
CA VAL A 50 17.94 -1.20 -27.60
C VAL A 50 18.18 -2.44 -26.72
N ASN A 51 18.99 -2.37 -25.65
CA ASN A 51 19.37 -3.50 -24.80
C ASN A 51 19.02 -3.28 -23.31
N ARG A 52 17.82 -2.76 -23.01
CA ARG A 52 17.37 -2.65 -21.62
C ARG A 52 16.91 -4.02 -21.10
N GLU A 53 17.76 -4.68 -20.33
CA GLU A 53 17.40 -5.91 -19.63
C GLU A 53 16.56 -5.58 -18.38
N ILE A 54 15.26 -5.86 -18.46
CA ILE A 54 14.37 -5.79 -17.31
C ILE A 54 14.60 -7.01 -16.43
N ASN A 55 14.86 -6.78 -15.15
CA ASN A 55 15.00 -7.86 -14.18
C ASN A 55 13.62 -8.42 -13.78
N ALA A 56 13.13 -9.38 -14.56
CA ALA A 56 11.82 -10.01 -14.33
C ALA A 56 11.70 -10.64 -12.92
N ARG A 57 12.81 -11.16 -12.36
CA ARG A 57 12.80 -11.70 -10.99
C ARG A 57 12.52 -10.62 -9.95
N ARG A 58 13.04 -9.40 -10.14
CA ARG A 58 12.77 -8.25 -9.27
C ARG A 58 11.27 -7.87 -9.36
N VAL A 59 10.73 -7.74 -10.57
CA VAL A 59 9.29 -7.49 -10.80
C VAL A 59 8.42 -8.53 -10.10
N THR A 60 8.70 -9.82 -10.26
CA THR A 60 7.94 -10.90 -9.62
C THR A 60 7.98 -10.79 -8.09
N ARG A 61 9.12 -10.41 -7.50
CA ARG A 61 9.23 -10.19 -6.06
C ARG A 61 8.33 -9.05 -5.59
N PHE A 62 8.30 -7.94 -6.33
CA PHE A 62 7.40 -6.83 -6.04
C PHE A 62 5.93 -7.24 -6.17
N MET A 63 5.56 -8.00 -7.21
CA MET A 63 4.21 -8.55 -7.36
C MET A 63 3.79 -9.42 -6.18
N ILE A 64 4.67 -10.29 -5.69
CA ILE A 64 4.40 -11.13 -4.51
C ILE A 64 4.21 -10.26 -3.26
N CYS A 65 5.05 -9.25 -3.07
CA CYS A 65 4.87 -8.28 -1.99
C CYS A 65 3.53 -7.56 -2.09
N GLY A 66 3.17 -7.08 -3.28
CA GLY A 66 1.90 -6.39 -3.53
C GLY A 66 0.69 -7.28 -3.27
N LEU A 67 0.76 -8.58 -3.61
CA LEU A 67 -0.33 -9.53 -3.36
C LEU A 67 -0.69 -9.61 -1.88
N GLY A 68 0.29 -9.82 -1.03
CA GLY A 68 0.06 -9.87 0.42
C GLY A 68 -0.24 -8.51 1.03
N SER A 69 0.34 -7.42 0.50
CA SER A 69 -0.02 -6.04 0.89
C SER A 69 -1.52 -5.79 0.68
N GLY A 70 -2.07 -6.19 -0.47
CA GLY A 70 -3.49 -6.04 -0.75
C GLY A 70 -4.39 -6.75 0.26
N VAL A 71 -3.99 -7.94 0.75
CA VAL A 71 -4.69 -8.64 1.85
C VAL A 71 -4.59 -7.83 3.14
N CYS A 72 -3.38 -7.41 3.52
CA CYS A 72 -3.15 -6.66 4.76
C CYS A 72 -3.97 -5.37 4.79
N TRP A 73 -3.95 -4.59 3.72
CA TRP A 73 -4.68 -3.32 3.62
C TRP A 73 -6.20 -3.52 3.53
N HIS A 74 -6.67 -4.59 2.85
CA HIS A 74 -8.10 -4.92 2.85
C HIS A 74 -8.61 -5.18 4.28
N LEU A 75 -7.91 -6.00 5.04
CA LEU A 75 -8.28 -6.30 6.43
C LEU A 75 -8.16 -5.06 7.32
N TRP A 76 -7.09 -4.29 7.14
CA TRP A 76 -6.85 -3.08 7.93
C TRP A 76 -7.96 -2.05 7.80
N TYR A 77 -8.39 -1.70 6.58
CA TYR A 77 -9.43 -0.70 6.41
C TYR A 77 -10.75 -1.09 7.06
N GLY A 78 -11.08 -2.38 7.08
CA GLY A 78 -12.24 -2.89 7.82
C GLY A 78 -12.09 -2.72 9.34
N VAL A 79 -10.94 -3.10 9.88
CA VAL A 79 -10.64 -2.96 11.33
C VAL A 79 -10.59 -1.48 11.74
N ALA A 80 -9.89 -0.65 10.96
CA ALA A 80 -9.78 0.79 11.24
C ALA A 80 -11.14 1.48 11.23
N GLN A 81 -12.01 1.13 10.27
CA GLN A 81 -13.37 1.67 10.23
C GLN A 81 -14.15 1.27 11.48
N GLY A 82 -14.12 -0.01 11.87
CA GLY A 82 -14.81 -0.47 13.08
C GLY A 82 -14.32 0.21 14.37
N TRP A 83 -13.01 0.45 14.49
CA TRP A 83 -12.45 1.19 15.63
C TRP A 83 -12.84 2.67 15.61
N THR A 84 -12.84 3.27 14.42
CA THR A 84 -13.26 4.68 14.28
C THR A 84 -14.72 4.86 14.67
N ASP A 85 -15.59 3.96 14.20
CA ASP A 85 -17.03 4.00 14.51
C ASP A 85 -17.31 3.75 16.01
N ALA A 86 -16.49 2.91 16.66
CA ALA A 86 -16.60 2.65 18.10
C ALA A 86 -16.13 3.82 18.96
N LEU A 87 -15.05 4.51 18.54
CA LEU A 87 -14.45 5.61 19.29
C LEU A 87 -15.15 6.95 19.04
N ILE A 88 -15.69 7.14 17.83
CA ILE A 88 -16.41 8.34 17.41
C ILE A 88 -17.76 7.91 16.83
N PRO A 89 -18.76 7.62 17.70
CA PRO A 89 -20.07 7.17 17.26
C PRO A 89 -20.74 8.15 16.30
N TYR A 90 -21.41 7.60 15.29
CA TYR A 90 -22.11 8.41 14.29
C TYR A 90 -23.12 9.37 14.96
N GLY A 91 -23.08 10.63 14.54
CA GLY A 91 -23.95 11.67 15.08
C GLY A 91 -23.49 12.27 16.43
N SER A 92 -22.31 11.88 16.94
CA SER A 92 -21.71 12.52 18.13
C SER A 92 -21.17 13.93 17.83
N LEU A 93 -20.91 14.24 16.58
CA LEU A 93 -20.43 15.52 16.08
C LEU A 93 -21.30 15.98 14.90
N ASP A 94 -21.16 17.24 14.51
CA ASP A 94 -21.71 17.72 13.24
C ASP A 94 -21.05 16.99 12.05
N PRO A 95 -21.67 16.94 10.85
CA PRO A 95 -21.17 16.14 9.73
C PRO A 95 -19.72 16.44 9.33
N ASN A 96 -19.30 17.71 9.37
CA ASN A 96 -17.92 18.10 9.05
C ASN A 96 -16.94 17.68 10.14
N GLY A 97 -17.31 17.90 11.40
CA GLY A 97 -16.55 17.46 12.57
C GLY A 97 -16.38 15.95 12.62
N GLN A 98 -17.45 15.20 12.30
CA GLN A 98 -17.42 13.74 12.21
C GLN A 98 -16.43 13.26 11.12
N ALA A 99 -16.49 13.83 9.91
CA ALA A 99 -15.59 13.46 8.81
C ALA A 99 -14.14 13.78 9.15
N LEU A 100 -13.87 14.95 9.72
CA LEU A 100 -12.53 15.36 10.14
C LEU A 100 -11.98 14.44 11.24
N ALA A 101 -12.77 14.17 12.28
CA ALA A 101 -12.37 13.31 13.38
C ALA A 101 -12.10 11.87 12.94
N ASN A 102 -12.94 11.31 12.08
CA ASN A 102 -12.75 9.98 11.51
C ASN A 102 -11.47 9.90 10.66
N THR A 103 -11.23 10.91 9.83
CA THR A 103 -10.01 10.98 9.02
C THR A 103 -8.76 11.10 9.90
N ALA A 104 -8.76 11.99 10.89
CA ALA A 104 -7.64 12.18 11.80
C ALA A 104 -7.34 10.91 12.60
N LEU A 105 -8.38 10.28 13.16
CA LEU A 105 -8.24 9.03 13.91
C LEU A 105 -7.74 7.89 13.00
N GLY A 106 -8.28 7.77 11.78
CA GLY A 106 -7.82 6.80 10.79
C GLY A 106 -6.33 6.93 10.50
N ILE A 107 -5.85 8.16 10.26
CA ILE A 107 -4.42 8.45 10.04
C ILE A 107 -3.58 8.07 11.27
N VAL A 108 -4.01 8.44 12.47
CA VAL A 108 -3.29 8.12 13.71
C VAL A 108 -3.20 6.61 13.91
N LEU A 109 -4.29 5.89 13.76
CA LEU A 109 -4.31 4.44 13.87
C LEU A 109 -3.41 3.77 12.82
N GLU A 110 -3.43 4.25 11.58
CA GLU A 110 -2.58 3.72 10.53
C GLU A 110 -1.10 3.94 10.82
N GLN A 111 -0.68 5.17 11.15
CA GLN A 111 0.73 5.49 11.36
C GLN A 111 1.31 4.86 12.62
N PHE A 112 0.54 4.77 13.71
CA PHE A 112 1.04 4.28 15.00
C PHE A 112 0.72 2.81 15.30
N VAL A 113 -0.24 2.20 14.59
CA VAL A 113 -0.60 0.80 14.79
C VAL A 113 -0.29 -0.03 13.54
N MET A 114 -0.92 0.30 12.41
CA MET A 114 -0.80 -0.54 11.21
C MET A 114 0.60 -0.52 10.61
N CYS A 115 1.19 0.66 10.38
CA CYS A 115 2.49 0.76 9.74
C CYS A 115 3.60 0.04 10.52
N PRO A 116 3.75 0.21 11.86
CA PRO A 116 4.72 -0.57 12.63
C PRO A 116 4.49 -2.08 12.53
N VAL A 117 3.25 -2.53 12.62
CA VAL A 117 2.89 -3.96 12.51
C VAL A 117 3.17 -4.49 11.10
N TYR A 118 2.68 -3.81 10.09
CA TYR A 118 2.84 -4.19 8.69
C TYR A 118 4.32 -4.25 8.27
N PHE A 119 5.10 -3.23 8.61
CA PHE A 119 6.52 -3.21 8.24
C PHE A 119 7.34 -4.23 9.01
N SER A 120 7.07 -4.47 10.30
CA SER A 120 7.85 -5.41 11.10
C SER A 120 7.45 -6.87 10.89
N LEU A 121 6.17 -7.17 10.66
CA LEU A 121 5.69 -8.55 10.55
C LEU A 121 5.51 -9.03 9.11
N TYR A 122 5.40 -8.12 8.14
CA TYR A 122 5.17 -8.49 6.76
C TYR A 122 6.26 -7.94 5.82
N LEU A 123 6.32 -6.63 5.59
CA LEU A 123 7.12 -6.07 4.50
C LEU A 123 8.63 -6.33 4.67
N LEU A 124 9.22 -5.95 5.81
CA LEU A 124 10.66 -6.13 6.03
C LEU A 124 11.06 -7.61 6.07
N PRO A 125 10.34 -8.54 6.73
CA PRO A 125 10.62 -9.96 6.63
C PRO A 125 10.56 -10.50 5.20
N VAL A 126 9.52 -10.19 4.43
CA VAL A 126 9.35 -10.67 3.06
C VAL A 126 10.48 -10.17 2.16
N VAL A 127 10.78 -8.86 2.21
CA VAL A 127 11.86 -8.25 1.41
C VAL A 127 13.24 -8.81 1.82
N SER A 128 13.48 -9.01 3.11
CA SER A 128 14.73 -9.59 3.62
C SER A 128 14.93 -11.02 3.12
N LEU A 129 13.91 -11.86 3.23
CA LEU A 129 13.95 -13.24 2.72
C LEU A 129 14.17 -13.29 1.20
N GLN A 130 13.48 -12.45 0.45
CA GLN A 130 13.65 -12.33 -1.00
C GLN A 130 15.05 -11.86 -1.38
N SER A 131 15.72 -11.12 -0.50
CA SER A 131 17.10 -10.66 -0.67
C SER A 131 18.14 -11.69 -0.21
N GLY A 132 17.71 -12.85 0.30
CA GLY A 132 18.59 -13.93 0.74
C GLY A 132 19.13 -13.74 2.16
N ILE A 133 18.53 -12.85 2.95
CA ILE A 133 18.92 -12.65 4.36
C ILE A 133 18.41 -13.85 5.18
N PRO A 134 19.26 -14.48 6.00
CA PRO A 134 18.86 -15.58 6.86
C PRO A 134 17.76 -15.17 7.86
N LEU A 135 16.87 -16.09 8.19
CA LEU A 135 15.78 -15.85 9.17
C LEU A 135 16.30 -15.34 10.52
N SER A 136 17.47 -15.82 10.96
CA SER A 136 18.13 -15.39 12.21
C SER A 136 18.47 -13.90 12.25
N ASP A 137 18.70 -13.29 11.08
CA ASP A 137 19.19 -11.91 10.98
C ASP A 137 18.04 -10.90 10.74
N ILE A 138 16.85 -11.40 10.38
CA ILE A 138 15.66 -10.55 10.12
C ILE A 138 15.34 -9.62 11.29
N PRO A 139 15.35 -10.04 12.58
CA PRO A 139 15.09 -9.13 13.70
C PRO A 139 16.06 -7.94 13.76
N ASN A 140 17.31 -8.16 13.43
CA ASN A 140 18.32 -7.10 13.39
C ASN A 140 18.08 -6.14 12.22
N GLU A 141 17.71 -6.65 11.04
CA GLU A 141 17.31 -5.85 9.88
C GLU A 141 16.09 -4.99 10.18
N ILE A 142 15.08 -5.55 10.85
CA ILE A 142 13.88 -4.80 11.25
C ILE A 142 14.29 -3.67 12.21
N ARG A 143 15.03 -3.99 13.29
CA ARG A 143 15.47 -2.99 14.28
C ARG A 143 16.23 -1.84 13.64
N LYS A 144 17.05 -2.13 12.63
CA LYS A 144 17.87 -1.15 11.94
C LYS A 144 17.08 -0.27 10.97
N LYS A 145 16.15 -0.86 10.21
CA LYS A 145 15.47 -0.18 9.09
C LYS A 145 14.11 0.42 9.47
N LEU A 146 13.41 -0.18 10.44
CA LEU A 146 12.04 0.21 10.79
C LEU A 146 11.89 1.68 11.19
N PRO A 147 12.75 2.30 12.04
CA PRO A 147 12.57 3.68 12.45
C PRO A 147 12.60 4.66 11.26
N ASP A 148 13.60 4.52 10.40
CA ASP A 148 13.75 5.37 9.22
C ASP A 148 12.61 5.16 8.22
N LEU A 149 12.19 3.90 8.04
CA LEU A 149 11.07 3.56 7.17
C LEU A 149 9.76 4.19 7.66
N LEU A 150 9.47 4.14 8.97
CA LEU A 150 8.28 4.77 9.55
C LEU A 150 8.28 6.29 9.35
N VAL A 151 9.43 6.94 9.54
CA VAL A 151 9.57 8.39 9.33
C VAL A 151 9.35 8.76 7.86
N GLN A 152 9.96 8.02 6.92
CA GLN A 152 9.77 8.27 5.49
C GLN A 152 8.33 7.98 5.05
N ASN A 153 7.75 6.88 5.54
CA ASN A 153 6.36 6.54 5.32
C ASN A 153 5.42 7.68 5.77
N ALA A 154 5.60 8.17 6.99
CA ALA A 154 4.73 9.23 7.53
C ALA A 154 4.78 10.52 6.68
N LYS A 155 5.94 10.89 6.12
CA LYS A 155 6.07 12.09 5.26
C LYS A 155 5.23 12.01 3.99
N VAL A 156 5.13 10.82 3.40
CA VAL A 156 4.39 10.61 2.15
C VAL A 156 2.92 10.30 2.45
N TRP A 157 2.70 9.35 3.37
CA TRP A 157 1.37 8.78 3.58
C TRP A 157 0.45 9.62 4.46
N THR A 158 0.98 10.44 5.37
CA THR A 158 0.11 11.32 6.18
C THR A 158 -0.69 12.29 5.30
N PRO A 159 -0.10 13.05 4.36
CA PRO A 159 -0.90 13.88 3.45
C PRO A 159 -1.76 13.07 2.47
N ALA A 160 -1.27 11.94 1.95
CA ALA A 160 -2.05 11.08 1.06
C ALA A 160 -3.31 10.52 1.75
N ASN A 161 -3.18 10.12 3.02
CA ASN A 161 -4.27 9.56 3.80
C ASN A 161 -5.40 10.56 4.10
N VAL A 162 -5.13 11.86 4.09
CA VAL A 162 -6.20 12.88 4.14
C VAL A 162 -7.18 12.68 2.99
N VAL A 163 -6.69 12.32 1.80
CA VAL A 163 -7.54 12.02 0.64
C VAL A 163 -8.13 10.61 0.76
N ILE A 164 -7.30 9.60 1.05
CA ILE A 164 -7.68 8.17 1.05
C ILE A 164 -8.81 7.89 2.05
N TYR A 165 -8.75 8.43 3.27
CA TYR A 165 -9.78 8.21 4.28
C TYR A 165 -11.12 8.91 3.95
N ASN A 166 -11.13 9.85 3.00
CA ASN A 166 -12.36 10.47 2.49
C ASN A 166 -12.91 9.76 1.23
N VAL A 167 -12.23 8.72 0.74
CA VAL A 167 -12.74 7.85 -0.33
C VAL A 167 -13.56 6.71 0.27
N PRO A 168 -14.66 6.24 -0.40
CA PRO A 168 -15.40 5.06 0.05
C PRO A 168 -14.49 3.88 0.30
N ILE A 169 -14.80 3.09 1.36
CA ILE A 169 -13.91 2.03 1.88
C ILE A 169 -13.52 0.98 0.81
N GLU A 170 -14.39 0.72 -0.13
CA GLU A 170 -14.17 -0.24 -1.23
C GLU A 170 -13.01 0.22 -2.13
N TRP A 171 -12.84 1.52 -2.32
CA TRP A 171 -11.88 2.15 -3.22
C TRP A 171 -10.57 2.58 -2.54
N ARG A 172 -10.52 2.59 -1.20
CA ARG A 172 -9.32 3.05 -0.44
C ARG A 172 -8.06 2.30 -0.82
N CYS A 173 -8.16 0.97 -1.02
CA CYS A 173 -7.01 0.16 -1.41
C CYS A 173 -6.49 0.53 -2.81
N LEU A 174 -7.39 0.82 -3.76
CA LEU A 174 -6.99 1.30 -5.08
C LEU A 174 -6.36 2.70 -5.00
N ALA A 175 -6.98 3.60 -4.23
CA ALA A 175 -6.47 4.95 -4.03
C ALA A 175 -5.06 4.93 -3.38
N SER A 176 -4.82 4.08 -2.37
CA SER A 176 -3.50 3.93 -1.78
C SER A 176 -2.48 3.39 -2.77
N ASN A 177 -2.81 2.34 -3.51
CA ASN A 177 -1.90 1.76 -4.50
C ASN A 177 -1.51 2.73 -5.64
N THR A 178 -2.31 3.76 -5.92
CA THR A 178 -1.94 4.80 -6.91
C THR A 178 -0.87 5.76 -6.38
N VAL A 179 -0.70 5.85 -5.07
CA VAL A 179 0.39 6.63 -4.45
C VAL A 179 1.71 5.85 -4.48
N ASP A 180 1.65 4.51 -4.54
CA ASP A 180 2.83 3.63 -4.62
C ASP A 180 3.49 3.60 -6.02
N VAL A 181 2.82 4.11 -7.06
CA VAL A 181 3.32 4.13 -8.46
C VAL A 181 4.02 5.45 -8.78
#